data_2127f0837e29a12853d39967a3c1164d
#
_entry.id   2127f0837e29a12853d39967a3c1164d
#
_cell.length_a   1.000
_cell.length_b   1.000
_cell.length_c   1.000
_cell.angle_alpha   90.00
_cell.angle_beta   90.00
_cell.angle_gamma   90.00
#
_symmetry.space_group_name_H-M   'P 1'
#
loop_
_entity.id
_entity.type
_entity.pdbx_description
1 polymer ?
#
loop_
_entity_poly.entity_id
_entity_poly.type
_entity_poly.pdbx_seq_one_letter_code
_entity_poly.pdbx_strand_id
1 'polypeptide(L)'
;MTRRLWVVPLMLLAACAGKGKNDVTVVPPGVPVEQIEMDPIKIAAVKGPDGTHLETYDVTELFERAGAELSAKHPAEAARDYDQLLKEFPDTRFTKAALYNGGLAYEGTKEWQTAIARFQRLAAEHADSSDAKDAQFQIGACYAEMGNWPTSATTFAQILERKDLNADDKIEAMGRRGFAQFQLKDLDTAERTFQSAIYYFNSIASEERLETDFYLGLVRYHLGEIPHERFRAVPLRLPEKQMGIDMEDKARLLLAAQRQYIETIKIGNPQWAAASGYQIGSLYEEFYDSFIHAPIPGELLGEANQEKREVYYEELRKRIRILLEKALRTHEQNLLMLERLGVQNEWRDKSKLAFAKLQRLLDPSYKFEFADPTTAGSETPVPPPPPAPTPPVERGGTPAQDKTPPSMRDPKDQGAPAPGPARQIL
;
A
#
# COMPACT_ATOMS: atom_id res chain seq x y z
N MET A 1 84.28 7.97 33.00
CA MET A 1 84.93 6.99 33.95
C MET A 1 83.88 5.96 34.39
N THR A 2 84.24 4.71 34.14
CA THR A 2 83.76 3.43 34.63
C THR A 2 82.34 2.94 34.45
N ARG A 3 82.28 2.04 33.45
CA ARG A 3 81.24 1.01 33.22
C ARG A 3 81.08 0.12 34.44
N ARG A 4 79.81 -0.26 34.72
CA ARG A 4 79.55 -1.56 35.38
C ARG A 4 78.42 -2.28 34.63
N LEU A 5 78.82 -3.37 33.94
CA LEU A 5 77.94 -4.45 33.49
C LEU A 5 77.34 -5.20 34.69
N TRP A 6 75.99 -5.43 34.60
CA TRP A 6 75.36 -6.44 35.43
C TRP A 6 74.89 -7.56 34.50
N VAL A 7 75.46 -8.72 34.72
CA VAL A 7 75.04 -9.98 34.10
C VAL A 7 73.89 -10.56 34.95
N VAL A 8 72.77 -10.82 34.36
CA VAL A 8 71.62 -11.52 34.96
C VAL A 8 71.60 -12.92 34.40
N PRO A 9 71.55 -13.96 35.22
CA PRO A 9 71.54 -15.33 34.75
C PRO A 9 70.23 -15.76 34.20
N LEU A 10 70.30 -16.41 33.06
CA LEU A 10 69.17 -17.02 32.35
C LEU A 10 68.74 -18.31 33.05
N MET A 11 67.60 -18.32 33.78
CA MET A 11 67.00 -19.56 34.29
C MET A 11 66.22 -20.23 33.15
N LEU A 12 66.71 -21.37 32.71
CA LEU A 12 65.99 -22.31 31.88
C LEU A 12 64.88 -22.99 32.64
N LEU A 13 63.60 -22.62 32.41
CA LEU A 13 62.46 -23.40 32.80
C LEU A 13 62.20 -24.47 31.75
N ALA A 14 62.50 -25.71 32.05
CA ALA A 14 62.07 -26.85 31.24
C ALA A 14 60.58 -27.06 31.44
N ALA A 15 59.76 -26.61 30.42
CA ALA A 15 58.36 -26.97 30.30
C ALA A 15 58.27 -28.41 29.77
N CYS A 16 57.73 -29.32 30.59
CA CYS A 16 57.31 -30.64 30.11
C CYS A 16 56.25 -30.51 29.00
N ALA A 17 56.66 -30.75 27.79
CA ALA A 17 55.75 -30.94 26.67
C ALA A 17 55.06 -32.30 26.81
N GLY A 18 53.84 -32.31 27.34
CA GLY A 18 52.93 -33.43 27.21
C GLY A 18 52.58 -33.58 25.71
N LYS A 19 53.01 -34.69 25.11
CA LYS A 19 52.55 -35.13 23.78
C LYS A 19 51.07 -35.50 23.89
N GLY A 20 50.17 -34.56 23.69
CA GLY A 20 48.83 -34.83 23.24
C GLY A 20 48.93 -35.31 21.78
N LYS A 21 48.58 -36.56 21.54
CA LYS A 21 48.33 -37.04 20.20
C LYS A 21 47.09 -36.32 19.67
N ASN A 22 47.32 -35.22 18.96
CA ASN A 22 46.32 -34.74 18.01
C ASN A 22 46.37 -35.71 16.83
N ASP A 23 45.48 -36.67 16.78
CA ASP A 23 45.18 -37.40 15.56
C ASP A 23 44.60 -36.40 14.54
N VAL A 24 45.50 -35.68 13.91
CA VAL A 24 45.17 -34.96 12.70
C VAL A 24 44.89 -36.04 11.65
N THR A 25 43.64 -36.27 11.34
CA THR A 25 43.22 -37.09 10.18
C THR A 25 43.78 -36.45 8.93
N VAL A 26 44.95 -36.93 8.51
CA VAL A 26 45.55 -36.48 7.24
C VAL A 26 44.75 -37.06 6.12
N VAL A 27 43.95 -36.21 5.46
CA VAL A 27 43.20 -36.60 4.25
C VAL A 27 44.21 -36.97 3.16
N PRO A 28 44.11 -38.16 2.56
CA PRO A 28 45.04 -38.58 1.51
C PRO A 28 45.04 -37.62 0.35
N PRO A 29 46.18 -37.31 -0.29
CA PRO A 29 46.23 -36.44 -1.45
C PRO A 29 45.40 -37.06 -2.61
N GLY A 30 44.43 -36.30 -3.11
CA GLY A 30 43.54 -36.70 -4.23
C GLY A 30 42.07 -36.98 -3.84
N VAL A 31 41.71 -36.93 -2.55
CA VAL A 31 40.29 -36.94 -2.15
C VAL A 31 39.79 -35.49 -2.22
N PRO A 32 38.73 -35.18 -3.03
CA PRO A 32 38.15 -33.86 -3.00
C PRO A 32 37.62 -33.58 -1.59
N VAL A 33 38.22 -32.61 -0.91
CA VAL A 33 37.74 -32.15 0.38
C VAL A 33 36.63 -31.16 0.11
N GLU A 34 35.40 -31.58 0.34
CA GLU A 34 34.26 -30.67 0.31
C GLU A 34 34.33 -29.81 1.57
N GLN A 35 34.62 -28.53 1.40
CA GLN A 35 34.63 -27.56 2.47
C GLN A 35 33.19 -27.22 2.80
N ILE A 36 32.60 -27.85 3.80
CA ILE A 36 31.28 -27.50 4.29
C ILE A 36 31.45 -26.31 5.23
N GLU A 37 31.00 -25.15 4.77
CA GLU A 37 30.89 -23.96 5.59
C GLU A 37 29.68 -24.13 6.51
N MET A 38 29.93 -24.35 7.81
CA MET A 38 28.85 -24.49 8.79
C MET A 38 28.35 -23.12 9.22
N ASP A 39 27.03 -22.96 9.27
CA ASP A 39 26.41 -21.75 9.84
C ASP A 39 26.82 -21.57 11.31
N PRO A 40 26.96 -20.33 11.79
CA PRO A 40 27.29 -20.03 13.18
C PRO A 40 26.25 -20.61 14.15
N ILE A 41 26.70 -21.33 15.16
CA ILE A 41 25.87 -21.93 16.23
C ILE A 41 26.02 -21.12 17.51
N LYS A 42 24.91 -20.80 18.18
CA LYS A 42 24.89 -20.20 19.52
C LYS A 42 24.47 -21.23 20.55
N ILE A 43 25.18 -21.24 21.67
CA ILE A 43 24.82 -22.03 22.84
C ILE A 43 24.53 -21.03 23.95
N ALA A 44 23.29 -21.00 24.44
CA ALA A 44 22.85 -20.12 25.51
C ALA A 44 22.42 -20.92 26.76
N ALA A 45 22.79 -20.45 27.92
CA ALA A 45 22.27 -20.99 29.17
C ALA A 45 20.98 -20.22 29.53
N VAL A 46 19.84 -20.87 29.43
CA VAL A 46 18.52 -20.29 29.70
C VAL A 46 17.99 -20.77 31.02
N LYS A 47 17.55 -19.86 31.87
CA LYS A 47 17.00 -20.16 33.19
C LYS A 47 15.49 -20.40 33.08
N GLY A 48 15.09 -21.66 33.12
CA GLY A 48 13.68 -22.09 33.14
C GLY A 48 13.14 -22.32 34.56
N PRO A 49 11.87 -22.68 34.68
CA PRO A 49 11.25 -23.02 35.99
C PRO A 49 11.93 -24.17 36.73
N ASP A 50 12.46 -25.12 35.97
CA ASP A 50 13.10 -26.36 36.49
C ASP A 50 14.63 -26.27 36.63
N GLY A 51 15.19 -25.06 36.45
CA GLY A 51 16.63 -24.82 36.51
C GLY A 51 17.22 -24.21 35.26
N THR A 52 18.55 -24.19 35.16
CA THR A 52 19.27 -23.72 33.99
C THR A 52 19.46 -24.87 32.99
N HIS A 53 19.01 -24.70 31.76
CA HIS A 53 19.26 -25.62 30.65
C HIS A 53 20.02 -24.91 29.53
N LEU A 54 20.67 -25.70 28.68
CA LEU A 54 21.36 -25.18 27.51
C LEU A 54 20.42 -25.22 26.32
N GLU A 55 20.21 -24.08 25.69
CA GLU A 55 19.56 -23.98 24.37
C GLU A 55 20.62 -23.80 23.30
N THR A 56 20.49 -24.55 22.23
CA THR A 56 21.37 -24.47 21.08
C THR A 56 20.52 -24.11 19.87
N TYR A 57 20.85 -23.06 19.19
CA TYR A 57 20.21 -22.67 17.92
C TYR A 57 21.27 -22.10 16.97
N ASP A 58 21.02 -22.31 15.70
CA ASP A 58 21.82 -21.71 14.64
C ASP A 58 21.08 -20.55 13.96
N VAL A 59 21.79 -19.86 13.10
CA VAL A 59 21.22 -18.71 12.38
C VAL A 59 20.12 -19.13 11.41
N THR A 60 20.19 -20.33 10.83
CA THR A 60 19.19 -20.86 9.90
C THR A 60 17.88 -21.14 10.63
N GLU A 61 17.95 -21.86 11.77
CA GLU A 61 16.77 -22.16 12.59
C GLU A 61 16.06 -20.89 13.06
N LEU A 62 16.84 -19.88 13.49
CA LEU A 62 16.29 -18.60 13.93
C LEU A 62 15.63 -17.83 12.79
N PHE A 63 16.24 -17.86 11.58
CA PHE A 63 15.68 -17.22 10.40
C PHE A 63 14.39 -17.90 9.90
N GLU A 64 14.37 -19.25 9.87
CA GLU A 64 13.20 -20.02 9.46
C GLU A 64 12.04 -19.83 10.45
N ARG A 65 12.30 -19.82 11.75
CA ARG A 65 11.28 -19.56 12.78
C ARG A 65 10.70 -18.17 12.62
N ALA A 66 11.53 -17.13 12.48
CA ALA A 66 11.07 -15.76 12.25
C ALA A 66 10.21 -15.65 10.98
N GLY A 67 10.60 -16.32 9.90
CA GLY A 67 9.85 -16.38 8.64
C GLY A 67 8.50 -17.08 8.78
N ALA A 68 8.45 -18.16 9.54
CA ALA A 68 7.21 -18.88 9.85
C ALA A 68 6.24 -18.02 10.66
N GLU A 69 6.72 -17.32 11.70
CA GLU A 69 5.90 -16.39 12.49
C GLU A 69 5.35 -15.23 11.64
N LEU A 70 6.17 -14.65 10.76
CA LEU A 70 5.74 -13.60 9.86
C LEU A 70 4.64 -14.11 8.91
N SER A 71 4.81 -15.30 8.35
CA SER A 71 3.84 -15.94 7.45
C SER A 71 2.54 -16.32 8.17
N ALA A 72 2.62 -16.69 9.45
CA ALA A 72 1.49 -16.97 10.32
C ALA A 72 0.75 -15.70 10.80
N LYS A 73 1.21 -14.51 10.38
CA LYS A 73 0.69 -13.21 10.81
C LYS A 73 0.88 -12.93 12.30
N HIS A 74 2.00 -13.38 12.85
CA HIS A 74 2.48 -13.08 14.19
C HIS A 74 3.67 -12.09 14.12
N PRO A 75 3.45 -10.83 13.72
CA PRO A 75 4.54 -9.91 13.41
C PRO A 75 5.40 -9.54 14.63
N ALA A 76 4.83 -9.54 15.85
CA ALA A 76 5.57 -9.22 17.04
C ALA A 76 6.59 -10.31 17.42
N GLU A 77 6.25 -11.58 17.21
CA GLU A 77 7.11 -12.74 17.39
C GLU A 77 8.22 -12.73 16.32
N ALA A 78 7.84 -12.53 15.06
CA ALA A 78 8.78 -12.44 13.95
C ALA A 78 9.80 -11.30 14.16
N ALA A 79 9.35 -10.11 14.59
CA ALA A 79 10.24 -8.98 14.87
C ALA A 79 11.29 -9.30 15.93
N ARG A 80 10.89 -9.97 17.03
CA ARG A 80 11.81 -10.39 18.09
C ARG A 80 12.87 -11.36 17.60
N ASP A 81 12.46 -12.36 16.80
CA ASP A 81 13.38 -13.37 16.28
C ASP A 81 14.34 -12.76 15.25
N TYR A 82 13.87 -11.87 14.36
CA TYR A 82 14.76 -11.14 13.45
C TYR A 82 15.72 -10.21 14.20
N ASP A 83 15.29 -9.55 15.28
CA ASP A 83 16.16 -8.72 16.11
C ASP A 83 17.21 -9.54 16.82
N GLN A 84 16.82 -10.72 17.33
CA GLN A 84 17.76 -11.66 17.94
C GLN A 84 18.79 -12.11 16.90
N LEU A 85 18.37 -12.48 15.70
CA LEU A 85 19.25 -12.88 14.61
C LEU A 85 20.25 -11.76 14.28
N LEU A 86 19.77 -10.54 14.03
CA LEU A 86 20.62 -9.40 13.67
C LEU A 86 21.59 -8.97 14.77
N LYS A 87 21.25 -9.24 16.04
CA LYS A 87 22.09 -8.96 17.20
C LYS A 87 23.16 -10.02 17.41
N GLU A 88 22.81 -11.29 17.28
CA GLU A 88 23.68 -12.40 17.62
C GLU A 88 24.51 -12.90 16.46
N PHE A 89 23.99 -12.69 15.22
CA PHE A 89 24.60 -13.10 13.97
C PHE A 89 24.63 -11.93 12.97
N PRO A 90 25.36 -10.83 13.26
CA PRO A 90 25.23 -9.57 12.54
C PRO A 90 25.72 -9.60 11.09
N ASP A 91 26.57 -10.57 10.72
CA ASP A 91 27.20 -10.66 9.40
C ASP A 91 27.09 -12.09 8.88
N THR A 92 25.92 -12.44 8.37
CA THR A 92 25.62 -13.74 7.78
C THR A 92 24.92 -13.58 6.43
N ARG A 93 24.78 -14.68 5.68
CA ARG A 93 24.00 -14.72 4.43
C ARG A 93 22.55 -14.25 4.63
N PHE A 94 21.99 -14.36 5.84
CA PHE A 94 20.62 -13.98 6.16
C PHE A 94 20.46 -12.51 6.56
N THR A 95 21.53 -11.75 6.78
CA THR A 95 21.47 -10.38 7.31
C THR A 95 20.58 -9.46 6.47
N LYS A 96 20.71 -9.51 5.13
CA LYS A 96 19.87 -8.71 4.23
C LYS A 96 18.39 -9.06 4.37
N ALA A 97 18.08 -10.36 4.27
CA ALA A 97 16.71 -10.84 4.38
C ALA A 97 16.11 -10.59 5.77
N ALA A 98 16.92 -10.72 6.82
CA ALA A 98 16.49 -10.42 8.20
C ALA A 98 16.20 -8.92 8.41
N LEU A 99 16.98 -8.03 7.79
CA LEU A 99 16.70 -6.59 7.83
C LEU A 99 15.38 -6.25 7.11
N TYR A 100 15.17 -6.83 5.93
CA TYR A 100 13.95 -6.61 5.15
C TYR A 100 12.72 -7.18 5.84
N ASN A 101 12.75 -8.47 6.17
CA ASN A 101 11.61 -9.16 6.79
C ASN A 101 11.35 -8.65 8.24
N GLY A 102 12.39 -8.26 8.97
CA GLY A 102 12.27 -7.59 10.26
C GLY A 102 11.59 -6.22 10.13
N GLY A 103 11.89 -5.48 9.03
CA GLY A 103 11.17 -4.26 8.67
C GLY A 103 9.68 -4.54 8.44
N LEU A 104 9.34 -5.56 7.65
CA LEU A 104 7.94 -5.97 7.40
C LEU A 104 7.23 -6.41 8.69
N ALA A 105 7.94 -7.09 9.59
CA ALA A 105 7.40 -7.47 10.89
C ALA A 105 7.03 -6.24 11.73
N TYR A 106 7.88 -5.22 11.75
CA TYR A 106 7.59 -3.95 12.41
C TYR A 106 6.48 -3.14 11.74
N GLU A 107 6.31 -3.23 10.41
CA GLU A 107 5.12 -2.70 9.74
C GLU A 107 3.85 -3.39 10.23
N GLY A 108 3.89 -4.72 10.39
CA GLY A 108 2.78 -5.51 10.91
C GLY A 108 2.35 -5.13 12.33
N THR A 109 3.30 -4.66 13.17
CA THR A 109 3.00 -4.12 14.52
C THR A 109 2.71 -2.61 14.50
N LYS A 110 2.78 -1.95 13.35
CA LYS A 110 2.66 -0.49 13.16
C LYS A 110 3.75 0.32 13.85
N GLU A 111 4.88 -0.28 14.09
CA GLU A 111 6.07 0.39 14.62
C GLU A 111 6.90 1.00 13.48
N TRP A 112 6.27 1.93 12.74
CA TRP A 112 6.76 2.49 11.48
C TRP A 112 8.19 3.04 11.55
N GLN A 113 8.56 3.70 12.64
CA GLN A 113 9.91 4.26 12.81
C GLN A 113 10.97 3.17 12.89
N THR A 114 10.66 2.07 13.58
CA THR A 114 11.57 0.93 13.71
C THR A 114 11.68 0.19 12.37
N ALA A 115 10.56 0.03 11.65
CA ALA A 115 10.55 -0.50 10.29
C ALA A 115 11.45 0.32 9.36
N ILE A 116 11.26 1.65 9.34
CA ILE A 116 12.09 2.58 8.54
C ILE A 116 13.57 2.40 8.88
N ALA A 117 13.94 2.30 10.15
CA ALA A 117 15.32 2.13 10.56
C ALA A 117 15.93 0.81 10.02
N ARG A 118 15.16 -0.29 9.98
CA ARG A 118 15.59 -1.56 9.38
C ARG A 118 15.81 -1.43 7.88
N PHE A 119 14.87 -0.83 7.16
CA PHE A 119 14.96 -0.61 5.72
C PHE A 119 16.09 0.37 5.36
N GLN A 120 16.29 1.43 6.14
CA GLN A 120 17.40 2.37 5.94
C GLN A 120 18.76 1.69 6.13
N ARG A 121 18.89 0.84 7.15
CA ARG A 121 20.11 0.07 7.37
C ARG A 121 20.39 -0.86 6.17
N LEU A 122 19.38 -1.59 5.69
CA LEU A 122 19.49 -2.42 4.50
C LEU A 122 19.92 -1.61 3.27
N ALA A 123 19.27 -0.48 3.01
CA ALA A 123 19.58 0.38 1.87
C ALA A 123 20.99 0.98 1.95
N ALA A 124 21.52 1.27 3.15
CA ALA A 124 22.85 1.82 3.35
C ALA A 124 23.95 0.76 3.24
N GLU A 125 23.76 -0.42 3.86
CA GLU A 125 24.76 -1.48 3.89
C GLU A 125 24.84 -2.28 2.58
N HIS A 126 23.73 -2.31 1.79
CA HIS A 126 23.60 -3.13 0.59
C HIS A 126 23.00 -2.36 -0.59
N ALA A 127 23.48 -1.13 -0.84
CA ALA A 127 22.89 -0.15 -1.77
C ALA A 127 22.63 -0.67 -3.20
N ASP A 128 23.49 -1.58 -3.70
CA ASP A 128 23.41 -2.13 -5.05
C ASP A 128 22.50 -3.37 -5.17
N SER A 129 21.86 -3.80 -4.07
CA SER A 129 20.97 -4.97 -4.08
C SER A 129 19.54 -4.60 -4.53
N SER A 130 18.82 -5.58 -5.09
CA SER A 130 17.39 -5.46 -5.34
C SER A 130 16.61 -5.20 -4.05
N ASP A 131 17.06 -5.83 -2.94
CA ASP A 131 16.42 -5.68 -1.63
C ASP A 131 16.53 -4.24 -1.11
N ALA A 132 17.62 -3.51 -1.44
CA ALA A 132 17.78 -2.10 -1.10
C ALA A 132 16.78 -1.20 -1.87
N LYS A 133 16.49 -1.54 -3.14
CA LYS A 133 15.45 -0.86 -3.92
C LYS A 133 14.10 -1.06 -3.25
N ASP A 134 13.74 -2.32 -2.96
CA ASP A 134 12.48 -2.66 -2.34
C ASP A 134 12.33 -2.02 -0.93
N ALA A 135 13.41 -1.98 -0.15
CA ALA A 135 13.45 -1.27 1.13
C ALA A 135 13.15 0.23 1.00
N GLN A 136 13.64 0.89 -0.07
CA GLN A 136 13.32 2.31 -0.31
C GLN A 136 11.82 2.52 -0.59
N PHE A 137 11.18 1.62 -1.32
CA PHE A 137 9.73 1.67 -1.52
C PHE A 137 8.98 1.51 -0.20
N GLN A 138 9.41 0.58 0.67
CA GLN A 138 8.80 0.41 1.99
C GLN A 138 9.00 1.63 2.89
N ILE A 139 10.18 2.28 2.85
CA ILE A 139 10.39 3.55 3.58
C ILE A 139 9.35 4.61 3.15
N GLY A 140 9.14 4.77 1.84
CA GLY A 140 8.12 5.70 1.32
C GLY A 140 6.70 5.33 1.74
N ALA A 141 6.39 4.04 1.79
CA ALA A 141 5.11 3.51 2.26
C ALA A 141 4.90 3.74 3.76
N CYS A 142 5.90 3.45 4.60
CA CYS A 142 5.85 3.72 6.03
C CYS A 142 5.59 5.21 6.34
N TYR A 143 6.24 6.13 5.61
CA TYR A 143 5.93 7.56 5.77
C TYR A 143 4.48 7.90 5.39
N ALA A 144 3.93 7.26 4.36
CA ALA A 144 2.52 7.43 3.99
C ALA A 144 1.58 6.91 5.09
N GLU A 145 1.84 5.73 5.67
CA GLU A 145 1.06 5.16 6.78
C GLU A 145 1.10 6.03 8.04
N MET A 146 2.21 6.74 8.26
CA MET A 146 2.33 7.75 9.32
C MET A 146 1.61 9.07 9.01
N GLY A 147 1.02 9.24 7.83
CA GLY A 147 0.47 10.52 7.35
C GLY A 147 1.52 11.56 7.02
N ASN A 148 2.80 11.19 6.97
CA ASN A 148 3.89 12.11 6.59
C ASN A 148 4.02 12.16 5.06
N TRP A 149 2.99 12.73 4.43
CA TRP A 149 2.87 12.82 2.98
C TRP A 149 4.01 13.58 2.29
N PRO A 150 4.55 14.69 2.89
CA PRO A 150 5.68 15.40 2.27
C PRO A 150 6.91 14.51 2.13
N THR A 151 7.26 13.77 3.20
CA THR A 151 8.43 12.87 3.18
C THR A 151 8.20 11.68 2.26
N SER A 152 6.98 11.10 2.27
CA SER A 152 6.60 10.03 1.35
C SER A 152 6.76 10.47 -0.12
N ALA A 153 6.21 11.64 -0.50
CA ALA A 153 6.33 12.17 -1.87
C ALA A 153 7.80 12.40 -2.28
N THR A 154 8.62 12.89 -1.36
CA THR A 154 10.06 13.11 -1.59
C THR A 154 10.81 11.79 -1.76
N THR A 155 10.50 10.78 -0.94
CA THR A 155 11.10 9.44 -1.03
C THR A 155 10.80 8.81 -2.40
N PHE A 156 9.54 8.86 -2.86
CA PHE A 156 9.21 8.33 -4.18
C PHE A 156 9.79 9.16 -5.34
N ALA A 157 10.01 10.47 -5.14
CA ALA A 157 10.76 11.27 -6.11
C ALA A 157 12.22 10.83 -6.24
N GLN A 158 12.89 10.54 -5.11
CA GLN A 158 14.26 10.02 -5.09
C GLN A 158 14.36 8.62 -5.72
N ILE A 159 13.37 7.74 -5.47
CA ILE A 159 13.31 6.44 -6.12
C ILE A 159 13.28 6.59 -7.64
N LEU A 160 12.50 7.53 -8.18
CA LEU A 160 12.40 7.76 -9.63
C LEU A 160 13.72 8.23 -10.30
N GLU A 161 14.72 8.66 -9.53
CA GLU A 161 16.06 9.01 -10.03
C GLU A 161 16.94 7.77 -10.26
N ARG A 162 16.55 6.59 -9.77
CA ARG A 162 17.29 5.34 -9.94
C ARG A 162 17.24 4.88 -11.39
N LYS A 163 18.34 4.25 -11.84
CA LYS A 163 18.47 3.73 -13.21
C LYS A 163 18.03 2.28 -13.38
N ASP A 164 17.87 1.57 -12.28
CA ASP A 164 17.55 0.13 -12.21
C ASP A 164 16.07 -0.16 -12.04
N LEU A 165 15.18 0.82 -12.26
CA LEU A 165 13.74 0.65 -12.20
C LEU A 165 13.20 0.01 -13.48
N ASN A 166 12.40 -1.05 -13.31
CA ASN A 166 11.57 -1.61 -14.38
C ASN A 166 10.27 -0.78 -14.57
N ALA A 167 9.40 -1.22 -15.46
CA ALA A 167 8.15 -0.51 -15.75
C ALA A 167 7.20 -0.46 -14.55
N ASP A 168 7.03 -1.58 -13.85
CA ASP A 168 6.19 -1.67 -12.66
C ASP A 168 6.68 -0.75 -11.55
N ASP A 169 8.00 -0.76 -11.28
CA ASP A 169 8.63 0.13 -10.31
C ASP A 169 8.34 1.60 -10.59
N LYS A 170 8.46 2.03 -11.87
CA LYS A 170 8.22 3.42 -12.25
C LYS A 170 6.75 3.82 -12.09
N ILE A 171 5.82 2.95 -12.53
CA ILE A 171 4.38 3.21 -12.39
C ILE A 171 4.01 3.24 -10.90
N GLU A 172 4.53 2.32 -10.09
CA GLU A 172 4.32 2.32 -8.64
C GLU A 172 4.86 3.60 -8.00
N ALA A 173 6.11 3.96 -8.25
CA ALA A 173 6.72 5.14 -7.64
C ALA A 173 5.99 6.43 -8.04
N MET A 174 5.61 6.59 -9.32
CA MET A 174 4.79 7.73 -9.76
C MET A 174 3.39 7.70 -9.15
N GLY A 175 2.77 6.54 -9.07
CA GLY A 175 1.44 6.37 -8.46
C GLY A 175 1.44 6.76 -6.98
N ARG A 176 2.38 6.23 -6.19
CA ARG A 176 2.50 6.53 -4.76
C ARG A 176 2.91 7.99 -4.51
N ARG A 177 3.79 8.56 -5.33
CA ARG A 177 4.14 9.98 -5.27
C ARG A 177 2.93 10.86 -5.55
N GLY A 178 2.20 10.59 -6.62
CA GLY A 178 0.98 11.32 -6.97
C GLY A 178 -0.08 11.21 -5.89
N PHE A 179 -0.23 10.03 -5.29
CA PHE A 179 -1.15 9.83 -4.16
C PHE A 179 -0.76 10.68 -2.95
N ALA A 180 0.52 10.72 -2.57
CA ALA A 180 0.99 11.57 -1.48
C ALA A 180 0.72 13.06 -1.76
N GLN A 181 0.94 13.54 -2.99
CA GLN A 181 0.61 14.90 -3.43
C GLN A 181 -0.91 15.17 -3.37
N PHE A 182 -1.72 14.21 -3.75
CA PHE A 182 -3.19 14.28 -3.63
C PHE A 182 -3.64 14.42 -2.17
N GLN A 183 -3.05 13.66 -1.25
CA GLN A 183 -3.32 13.77 0.19
C GLN A 183 -2.92 15.14 0.77
N LEU A 184 -1.89 15.76 0.21
CA LEU A 184 -1.49 17.14 0.53
C LEU A 184 -2.45 18.19 -0.05
N LYS A 185 -3.48 17.77 -0.79
CA LYS A 185 -4.40 18.65 -1.53
C LYS A 185 -3.71 19.49 -2.63
N ASP A 186 -2.49 19.14 -3.01
CA ASP A 186 -1.82 19.69 -4.19
C ASP A 186 -2.31 18.96 -5.45
N LEU A 187 -3.58 19.24 -5.80
CA LEU A 187 -4.27 18.54 -6.88
C LEU A 187 -3.61 18.74 -8.24
N ASP A 188 -3.04 19.91 -8.48
CA ASP A 188 -2.43 20.23 -9.77
C ASP A 188 -1.10 19.49 -9.98
N THR A 189 -0.29 19.34 -8.93
CA THR A 189 0.94 18.56 -8.99
C THR A 189 0.64 17.06 -9.04
N ALA A 190 -0.34 16.58 -8.26
CA ALA A 190 -0.80 15.20 -8.31
C ALA A 190 -1.28 14.83 -9.72
N GLU A 191 -2.09 15.69 -10.34
CA GLU A 191 -2.60 15.47 -11.70
C GLU A 191 -1.47 15.32 -12.72
N ARG A 192 -0.47 16.22 -12.68
CA ARG A 192 0.71 16.13 -13.56
C ARG A 192 1.50 14.84 -13.34
N THR A 193 1.68 14.44 -12.07
CA THR A 193 2.41 13.20 -11.75
C THR A 193 1.65 11.98 -12.28
N PHE A 194 0.34 11.89 -12.08
CA PHE A 194 -0.48 10.80 -12.59
C PHE A 194 -0.54 10.79 -14.13
N GLN A 195 -0.65 11.95 -14.78
CA GLN A 195 -0.61 12.07 -16.24
C GLN A 195 0.74 11.59 -16.79
N SER A 196 1.85 11.90 -16.11
CA SER A 196 3.18 11.41 -16.48
C SER A 196 3.27 9.89 -16.40
N ALA A 197 2.66 9.28 -15.38
CA ALA A 197 2.59 7.81 -15.25
C ALA A 197 1.81 7.18 -16.43
N ILE A 198 0.67 7.78 -16.81
CA ILE A 198 -0.11 7.31 -17.96
C ILE A 198 0.66 7.50 -19.27
N TYR A 199 1.32 8.63 -19.44
CA TYR A 199 2.16 8.87 -20.61
C TYR A 199 3.27 7.82 -20.73
N TYR A 200 3.98 7.56 -19.62
CA TYR A 200 5.02 6.53 -19.57
C TYR A 200 4.45 5.15 -19.91
N PHE A 201 3.34 4.74 -19.29
CA PHE A 201 2.67 3.47 -19.58
C PHE A 201 2.35 3.34 -21.08
N ASN A 202 1.74 4.36 -21.68
CA ASN A 202 1.39 4.35 -23.09
C ASN A 202 2.61 4.26 -24.01
N SER A 203 3.76 4.80 -23.58
CA SER A 203 5.00 4.75 -24.38
C SER A 203 5.66 3.36 -24.43
N ILE A 204 5.42 2.54 -23.41
CA ILE A 204 5.99 1.18 -23.30
C ILE A 204 5.00 0.06 -23.66
N ALA A 205 3.70 0.35 -23.74
CA ALA A 205 2.63 -0.66 -23.83
C ALA A 205 2.74 -1.59 -25.06
N SER A 206 3.46 -1.20 -26.10
CA SER A 206 3.74 -2.05 -27.27
C SER A 206 4.94 -2.99 -27.10
N GLU A 207 5.83 -2.71 -26.16
CA GLU A 207 7.12 -3.37 -25.98
C GLU A 207 7.21 -4.14 -24.68
N GLU A 208 6.55 -3.65 -23.63
CA GLU A 208 6.64 -4.19 -22.28
C GLU A 208 5.23 -4.32 -21.67
N ARG A 209 5.02 -5.43 -20.95
CA ARG A 209 3.77 -5.69 -20.22
C ARG A 209 4.03 -5.56 -18.72
N LEU A 210 3.15 -4.85 -18.03
CA LEU A 210 3.21 -4.78 -16.56
C LEU A 210 2.92 -6.15 -15.93
N GLU A 211 3.62 -6.47 -14.86
CA GLU A 211 3.38 -7.66 -14.04
C GLU A 211 2.08 -7.50 -13.23
N THR A 212 1.79 -6.26 -12.80
CA THR A 212 0.57 -5.91 -12.05
C THR A 212 -0.11 -4.68 -12.63
N ASP A 213 -1.44 -4.71 -12.66
CA ASP A 213 -2.28 -3.58 -13.06
C ASP A 213 -2.73 -2.70 -11.87
N PHE A 214 -2.32 -3.07 -10.65
CA PHE A 214 -2.77 -2.40 -9.43
C PHE A 214 -2.42 -0.91 -9.41
N TYR A 215 -1.15 -0.56 -9.62
CA TYR A 215 -0.71 0.84 -9.58
C TYR A 215 -1.17 1.66 -10.79
N LEU A 216 -1.34 1.03 -11.93
CA LEU A 216 -1.99 1.67 -13.08
C LEU A 216 -3.45 2.01 -12.76
N GLY A 217 -4.16 1.09 -12.09
CA GLY A 217 -5.51 1.31 -11.58
C GLY A 217 -5.57 2.44 -10.56
N LEU A 218 -4.64 2.49 -9.59
CA LEU A 218 -4.49 3.57 -8.63
C LEU A 218 -4.34 4.93 -9.32
N VAL A 219 -3.42 5.03 -10.28
CA VAL A 219 -3.15 6.26 -11.04
C VAL A 219 -4.39 6.75 -11.76
N ARG A 220 -5.09 5.85 -12.47
CA ARG A 220 -6.32 6.19 -13.20
C ARG A 220 -7.46 6.59 -12.27
N TYR A 221 -7.62 5.87 -11.16
CA TYR A 221 -8.64 6.18 -10.16
C TYR A 221 -8.47 7.58 -9.61
N HIS A 222 -7.26 7.96 -9.18
CA HIS A 222 -7.00 9.28 -8.63
C HIS A 222 -7.05 10.40 -9.69
N LEU A 223 -6.79 10.10 -10.97
CA LEU A 223 -7.12 11.04 -12.05
C LEU A 223 -8.63 11.30 -12.15
N GLY A 224 -9.48 10.41 -11.69
CA GLY A 224 -10.91 10.61 -11.53
C GLY A 224 -11.27 11.39 -10.27
N GLU A 225 -10.57 11.13 -9.16
CA GLU A 225 -10.78 11.83 -7.89
C GLU A 225 -10.48 13.33 -7.99
N ILE A 226 -9.48 13.74 -8.77
CA ILE A 226 -9.11 15.16 -8.91
C ILE A 226 -10.25 16.02 -9.45
N PRO A 227 -10.86 15.75 -10.63
CA PRO A 227 -12.02 16.51 -11.07
C PRO A 227 -13.24 16.31 -10.15
N HIS A 228 -13.35 15.19 -9.44
CA HIS A 228 -14.39 14.96 -8.43
C HIS A 228 -14.22 15.91 -7.23
N GLU A 229 -13.02 16.06 -6.68
CA GLU A 229 -12.72 17.04 -5.62
C GLU A 229 -13.00 18.48 -6.09
N ARG A 230 -12.60 18.82 -7.32
CA ARG A 230 -12.91 20.12 -7.91
C ARG A 230 -14.43 20.32 -8.08
N PHE A 231 -15.18 19.27 -8.45
CA PHE A 231 -16.66 19.30 -8.51
C PHE A 231 -17.28 19.63 -7.16
N ARG A 232 -16.79 19.00 -6.07
CA ARG A 232 -17.25 19.28 -4.70
C ARG A 232 -16.99 20.72 -4.31
N ALA A 233 -15.86 21.27 -4.74
CA ALA A 233 -15.44 22.63 -4.39
C ALA A 233 -16.24 23.74 -5.09
N VAL A 234 -16.96 23.46 -6.20
CA VAL A 234 -17.80 24.47 -6.88
C VAL A 234 -19.08 24.73 -6.08
N PRO A 235 -19.28 25.91 -5.48
CA PRO A 235 -20.52 26.26 -4.81
C PRO A 235 -21.61 26.65 -5.82
N LEU A 236 -22.87 26.38 -5.50
CA LEU A 236 -24.00 26.96 -6.23
C LEU A 236 -24.36 28.30 -5.59
N ARG A 237 -24.35 29.40 -6.35
CA ARG A 237 -24.49 30.78 -5.84
C ARG A 237 -25.61 31.54 -6.54
N LEU A 238 -26.33 32.38 -5.80
CA LEU A 238 -27.22 33.38 -6.36
C LEU A 238 -26.40 34.57 -6.91
N PRO A 239 -26.94 35.33 -7.88
CA PRO A 239 -28.25 35.21 -8.51
C PRO A 239 -28.34 34.05 -9.54
N GLU A 240 -29.52 33.75 -10.06
CA GLU A 240 -29.77 32.63 -10.98
C GLU A 240 -28.77 32.52 -12.13
N LYS A 241 -28.34 33.65 -12.70
CA LYS A 241 -27.34 33.68 -13.78
C LYS A 241 -26.02 33.07 -13.32
N GLN A 242 -25.56 33.37 -12.07
CA GLN A 242 -24.35 32.81 -11.51
C GLN A 242 -24.54 31.33 -11.20
N MET A 243 -25.69 30.96 -10.66
CA MET A 243 -26.05 29.55 -10.41
C MET A 243 -26.00 28.73 -11.72
N GLY A 244 -26.46 29.26 -12.83
CA GLY A 244 -26.36 28.59 -14.12
C GLY A 244 -24.91 28.29 -14.52
N ILE A 245 -23.99 29.25 -14.33
CA ILE A 245 -22.56 29.07 -14.61
C ILE A 245 -21.96 28.03 -13.67
N ASP A 246 -22.26 28.11 -12.36
CA ASP A 246 -21.77 27.17 -11.36
C ASP A 246 -22.25 25.73 -11.65
N MET A 247 -23.50 25.58 -12.13
CA MET A 247 -24.07 24.30 -12.55
C MET A 247 -23.37 23.71 -13.77
N GLU A 248 -23.09 24.55 -14.79
CA GLU A 248 -22.34 24.12 -15.97
C GLU A 248 -20.93 23.66 -15.61
N ASP A 249 -20.25 24.38 -14.73
CA ASP A 249 -18.92 24.00 -14.23
C ASP A 249 -18.96 22.66 -13.46
N LYS A 250 -19.94 22.48 -12.56
CA LYS A 250 -20.16 21.21 -11.89
C LYS A 250 -20.43 20.07 -12.87
N ALA A 251 -21.30 20.28 -13.84
CA ALA A 251 -21.63 19.26 -14.85
C ALA A 251 -20.40 18.86 -15.68
N ARG A 252 -19.58 19.83 -16.08
CA ARG A 252 -18.33 19.60 -16.82
C ARG A 252 -17.33 18.77 -15.98
N LEU A 253 -17.16 19.09 -14.70
CA LEU A 253 -16.27 18.38 -13.78
C LEU A 253 -16.79 16.95 -13.49
N LEU A 254 -18.11 16.77 -13.30
CA LEU A 254 -18.74 15.46 -13.17
C LEU A 254 -18.42 14.57 -14.38
N LEU A 255 -18.60 15.08 -15.60
CA LEU A 255 -18.31 14.32 -16.82
C LEU A 255 -16.83 14.00 -16.96
N ALA A 256 -15.93 14.89 -16.51
CA ALA A 256 -14.49 14.65 -16.51
C ALA A 256 -14.13 13.53 -15.53
N ALA A 257 -14.66 13.56 -14.30
CA ALA A 257 -14.46 12.52 -13.28
C ALA A 257 -15.01 11.16 -13.76
N GLN A 258 -16.24 11.14 -14.23
CA GLN A 258 -16.89 9.93 -14.74
C GLN A 258 -16.07 9.27 -15.87
N ARG A 259 -15.53 10.06 -16.79
CA ARG A 259 -14.67 9.54 -17.86
C ARG A 259 -13.45 8.81 -17.30
N GLN A 260 -12.75 9.39 -16.34
CA GLN A 260 -11.56 8.77 -15.76
C GLN A 260 -11.91 7.50 -14.97
N TYR A 261 -13.01 7.49 -14.23
CA TYR A 261 -13.47 6.28 -13.54
C TYR A 261 -13.84 5.15 -14.51
N ILE A 262 -14.45 5.48 -15.66
CA ILE A 262 -14.70 4.48 -16.71
C ILE A 262 -13.39 3.93 -17.27
N GLU A 263 -12.38 4.77 -17.52
CA GLU A 263 -11.06 4.31 -17.95
C GLU A 263 -10.38 3.43 -16.89
N THR A 264 -10.60 3.70 -15.61
CA THR A 264 -10.13 2.83 -14.51
C THR A 264 -10.79 1.45 -14.55
N ILE A 265 -12.10 1.39 -14.75
CA ILE A 265 -12.84 0.11 -14.86
C ILE A 265 -12.30 -0.73 -16.02
N LYS A 266 -11.94 -0.10 -17.16
CA LYS A 266 -11.39 -0.79 -18.34
C LYS A 266 -10.03 -1.47 -18.09
N ILE A 267 -9.25 -1.04 -17.09
CA ILE A 267 -7.99 -1.70 -16.72
C ILE A 267 -8.27 -3.13 -16.25
N GLY A 268 -9.40 -3.36 -15.60
CA GLY A 268 -9.82 -4.68 -15.15
C GLY A 268 -9.38 -5.05 -13.74
N ASN A 269 -8.64 -4.17 -13.02
CA ASN A 269 -8.30 -4.42 -11.63
C ASN A 269 -9.57 -4.40 -10.76
N PRO A 270 -9.91 -5.50 -10.06
CA PRO A 270 -11.20 -5.62 -9.38
C PRO A 270 -11.42 -4.59 -8.27
N GLN A 271 -10.36 -4.22 -7.55
CA GLN A 271 -10.44 -3.26 -6.46
C GLN A 271 -10.75 -1.85 -6.98
N TRP A 272 -9.97 -1.40 -7.97
CA TRP A 272 -10.12 -0.06 -8.54
C TRP A 272 -11.37 0.06 -9.41
N ALA A 273 -11.78 -1.02 -10.07
CA ALA A 273 -13.06 -1.08 -10.78
C ALA A 273 -14.25 -0.92 -9.82
N ALA A 274 -14.23 -1.62 -8.68
CA ALA A 274 -15.23 -1.51 -7.64
C ALA A 274 -15.36 -0.09 -7.08
N ALA A 275 -14.22 0.51 -6.74
CA ALA A 275 -14.13 1.87 -6.24
C ALA A 275 -14.68 2.87 -7.27
N SER A 276 -14.25 2.75 -8.53
CA SER A 276 -14.68 3.65 -9.61
C SER A 276 -16.17 3.56 -9.89
N GLY A 277 -16.73 2.35 -9.91
CA GLY A 277 -18.17 2.15 -10.08
C GLY A 277 -18.99 2.80 -8.97
N TYR A 278 -18.53 2.68 -7.71
CA TYR A 278 -19.13 3.38 -6.59
C TYR A 278 -19.07 4.91 -6.75
N GLN A 279 -17.89 5.44 -7.08
CA GLN A 279 -17.70 6.89 -7.23
C GLN A 279 -18.52 7.50 -8.35
N ILE A 280 -18.76 6.78 -9.46
CA ILE A 280 -19.67 7.25 -10.51
C ILE A 280 -21.11 7.41 -9.97
N GLY A 281 -21.58 6.47 -9.13
CA GLY A 281 -22.87 6.59 -8.47
C GLY A 281 -22.91 7.79 -7.53
N SER A 282 -21.90 7.92 -6.67
CA SER A 282 -21.75 9.04 -5.72
C SER A 282 -21.75 10.41 -6.40
N LEU A 283 -21.10 10.56 -7.56
CA LEU A 283 -21.12 11.81 -8.34
C LEU A 283 -22.54 12.30 -8.65
N TYR A 284 -23.45 11.39 -9.02
CA TYR A 284 -24.83 11.75 -9.30
C TYR A 284 -25.62 12.05 -8.02
N GLU A 285 -25.36 11.34 -6.92
CA GLU A 285 -25.95 11.65 -5.62
C GLU A 285 -25.51 13.03 -5.14
N GLU A 286 -24.21 13.31 -5.16
CA GLU A 286 -23.64 14.59 -4.74
C GLU A 286 -24.11 15.75 -5.61
N PHE A 287 -24.37 15.50 -6.90
CA PHE A 287 -24.93 16.53 -7.77
C PHE A 287 -26.41 16.81 -7.42
N TYR A 288 -27.19 15.77 -7.14
CA TYR A 288 -28.54 15.92 -6.62
C TYR A 288 -28.55 16.71 -5.30
N ASP A 289 -27.70 16.34 -4.35
CA ASP A 289 -27.59 16.99 -3.06
C ASP A 289 -27.17 18.46 -3.20
N SER A 290 -26.30 18.78 -4.16
CA SER A 290 -25.92 20.17 -4.47
C SER A 290 -27.11 21.05 -4.85
N PHE A 291 -28.11 20.51 -5.56
CA PHE A 291 -29.31 21.25 -5.90
C PHE A 291 -30.26 21.41 -4.70
N ILE A 292 -30.43 20.36 -3.91
CA ILE A 292 -31.31 20.40 -2.74
C ILE A 292 -30.82 21.42 -1.69
N HIS A 293 -29.49 21.54 -1.55
CA HIS A 293 -28.85 22.48 -0.60
C HIS A 293 -28.45 23.81 -1.25
N ALA A 294 -28.81 24.05 -2.50
CA ALA A 294 -28.54 25.33 -3.16
C ALA A 294 -29.30 26.47 -2.47
N PRO A 295 -28.71 27.70 -2.42
CA PRO A 295 -29.42 28.84 -1.89
C PRO A 295 -30.66 29.13 -2.73
N ILE A 296 -31.78 29.39 -2.05
CA ILE A 296 -33.07 29.70 -2.69
C ILE A 296 -33.29 31.21 -2.82
N PRO A 297 -34.05 31.68 -3.82
CA PRO A 297 -34.38 33.09 -3.96
C PRO A 297 -34.99 33.68 -2.68
N GLY A 298 -34.60 34.95 -2.37
CA GLY A 298 -35.07 35.63 -1.16
C GLY A 298 -36.58 35.71 -1.01
N GLU A 299 -37.33 35.67 -2.13
CA GLU A 299 -38.78 35.66 -2.19
C GLU A 299 -39.42 34.40 -1.57
N LEU A 300 -38.63 33.33 -1.41
CA LEU A 300 -39.07 32.07 -0.81
C LEU A 300 -38.65 31.95 0.67
N LEU A 301 -37.93 32.94 1.20
CA LEU A 301 -37.51 32.95 2.61
C LEU A 301 -38.64 33.44 3.52
N GLY A 302 -38.58 33.06 4.79
CA GLY A 302 -39.50 33.44 5.84
C GLY A 302 -40.72 32.53 5.97
N GLU A 303 -41.35 32.55 7.14
CA GLU A 303 -42.48 31.69 7.49
C GLU A 303 -43.72 31.90 6.57
N ALA A 304 -43.98 33.13 6.17
CA ALA A 304 -45.11 33.48 5.26
C ALA A 304 -45.00 32.82 3.88
N ASN A 305 -43.83 32.32 3.49
CA ASN A 305 -43.61 31.72 2.19
C ASN A 305 -43.43 30.19 2.25
N GLN A 306 -43.74 29.54 3.35
CA GLN A 306 -43.54 28.10 3.51
C GLN A 306 -44.20 27.29 2.40
N GLU A 307 -45.47 27.56 2.08
CA GLU A 307 -46.22 26.84 1.03
C GLU A 307 -45.55 27.01 -0.37
N LYS A 308 -45.09 28.21 -0.68
CA LYS A 308 -44.36 28.46 -1.94
C LYS A 308 -43.04 27.71 -1.98
N ARG A 309 -42.36 27.64 -0.87
CA ARG A 309 -41.09 26.91 -0.74
C ARG A 309 -41.27 25.40 -0.89
N GLU A 310 -42.34 24.83 -0.33
CA GLU A 310 -42.69 23.42 -0.50
C GLU A 310 -42.97 23.10 -1.98
N VAL A 311 -43.75 23.92 -2.66
CA VAL A 311 -44.00 23.78 -4.09
C VAL A 311 -42.70 23.89 -4.91
N TYR A 312 -41.85 24.86 -4.59
CA TYR A 312 -40.56 25.01 -5.25
C TYR A 312 -39.70 23.74 -5.12
N TYR A 313 -39.54 23.19 -3.94
CA TYR A 313 -38.76 21.98 -3.74
C TYR A 313 -39.40 20.74 -4.37
N GLU A 314 -40.71 20.66 -4.41
CA GLU A 314 -41.41 19.59 -5.11
C GLU A 314 -41.14 19.61 -6.63
N GLU A 315 -41.22 20.79 -7.24
CA GLU A 315 -40.86 20.97 -8.66
C GLU A 315 -39.38 20.75 -8.94
N LEU A 316 -38.48 21.24 -8.06
CA LEU A 316 -37.07 21.01 -8.18
C LEU A 316 -36.76 19.50 -8.20
N ARG A 317 -37.31 18.74 -7.24
CA ARG A 317 -37.13 17.30 -7.17
C ARG A 317 -37.58 16.56 -8.39
N LYS A 318 -38.75 16.91 -8.92
CA LYS A 318 -39.24 16.30 -10.15
C LYS A 318 -38.24 16.45 -11.29
N ARG A 319 -37.61 17.64 -11.40
CA ARG A 319 -36.61 17.94 -12.44
C ARG A 319 -35.29 17.22 -12.26
N ILE A 320 -34.80 17.14 -11.02
CA ILE A 320 -33.50 16.53 -10.70
C ILE A 320 -33.59 15.04 -10.37
N ARG A 321 -34.79 14.45 -10.31
CA ARG A 321 -35.02 13.02 -10.06
C ARG A 321 -34.17 12.12 -10.96
N ILE A 322 -33.92 12.51 -12.18
CA ILE A 322 -33.09 11.79 -13.14
C ILE A 322 -31.68 11.53 -12.62
N LEU A 323 -31.14 12.38 -11.74
CA LEU A 323 -29.83 12.19 -11.12
C LEU A 323 -29.84 11.01 -10.18
N LEU A 324 -30.87 10.90 -9.32
CA LEU A 324 -31.04 9.74 -8.43
C LEU A 324 -31.27 8.43 -9.20
N GLU A 325 -32.02 8.48 -10.31
CA GLU A 325 -32.23 7.32 -11.17
C GLU A 325 -30.93 6.86 -11.84
N LYS A 326 -30.06 7.80 -12.26
CA LYS A 326 -28.73 7.48 -12.79
C LYS A 326 -27.82 6.89 -11.70
N ALA A 327 -27.82 7.47 -10.49
CA ALA A 327 -27.08 6.95 -9.34
C ALA A 327 -27.50 5.51 -9.03
N LEU A 328 -28.82 5.27 -8.92
CA LEU A 328 -29.38 3.94 -8.64
C LEU A 328 -28.91 2.90 -9.67
N ARG A 329 -29.05 3.20 -10.96
CA ARG A 329 -28.61 2.31 -12.04
C ARG A 329 -27.11 2.05 -11.99
N THR A 330 -26.31 3.06 -11.65
CA THR A 330 -24.86 2.93 -11.59
C THR A 330 -24.46 2.01 -10.43
N HIS A 331 -25.05 2.18 -9.25
CA HIS A 331 -24.78 1.27 -8.12
C HIS A 331 -25.26 -0.16 -8.40
N GLU A 332 -26.39 -0.35 -9.06
CA GLU A 332 -26.87 -1.65 -9.53
C GLU A 332 -25.87 -2.32 -10.47
N GLN A 333 -25.41 -1.58 -11.49
CA GLN A 333 -24.42 -2.09 -12.43
C GLN A 333 -23.08 -2.42 -11.77
N ASN A 334 -22.65 -1.60 -10.80
CA ASN A 334 -21.46 -1.89 -10.00
C ASN A 334 -21.63 -3.19 -9.22
N LEU A 335 -22.76 -3.38 -8.54
CA LEU A 335 -23.04 -4.61 -7.79
C LEU A 335 -23.05 -5.85 -8.70
N LEU A 336 -23.69 -5.77 -9.88
CA LEU A 336 -23.69 -6.85 -10.87
C LEU A 336 -22.29 -7.17 -11.40
N MET A 337 -21.47 -6.17 -11.64
CA MET A 337 -20.07 -6.34 -12.04
C MET A 337 -19.29 -7.06 -10.94
N LEU A 338 -19.41 -6.62 -9.68
CA LEU A 338 -18.70 -7.21 -8.54
C LEU A 338 -19.15 -8.64 -8.25
N GLU A 339 -20.42 -8.96 -8.46
CA GLU A 339 -20.93 -10.31 -8.36
C GLU A 339 -20.31 -11.26 -9.40
N ARG A 340 -20.23 -10.80 -10.66
CA ARG A 340 -19.60 -11.57 -11.75
C ARG A 340 -18.11 -11.81 -11.53
N LEU A 341 -17.42 -10.85 -10.89
CA LEU A 341 -16.00 -10.94 -10.57
C LEU A 341 -15.73 -11.69 -9.25
N GLY A 342 -16.77 -12.07 -8.49
CA GLY A 342 -16.62 -12.70 -7.18
C GLY A 342 -16.01 -11.79 -6.11
N VAL A 343 -16.05 -10.46 -6.30
CA VAL A 343 -15.39 -9.49 -5.42
C VAL A 343 -16.23 -9.23 -4.18
N GLN A 344 -15.59 -9.35 -3.02
CA GLN A 344 -16.14 -9.05 -1.71
C GLN A 344 -15.22 -8.02 -1.05
N ASN A 345 -15.58 -6.74 -1.11
CA ASN A 345 -14.81 -5.65 -0.53
C ASN A 345 -15.74 -4.54 -0.01
N GLU A 346 -15.15 -3.55 0.66
CA GLU A 346 -15.89 -2.42 1.23
C GLU A 346 -16.73 -1.64 0.19
N TRP A 347 -16.28 -1.55 -1.06
CA TRP A 347 -16.97 -0.83 -2.14
C TRP A 347 -18.27 -1.50 -2.54
N ARG A 348 -18.30 -2.84 -2.45
CA ARG A 348 -19.55 -3.61 -2.62
C ARG A 348 -20.55 -3.26 -1.54
N ASP A 349 -20.11 -3.20 -0.28
CA ASP A 349 -21.02 -2.90 0.84
C ASP A 349 -21.49 -1.44 0.77
N LYS A 350 -20.61 -0.50 0.45
CA LYS A 350 -20.98 0.90 0.19
C LYS A 350 -22.00 1.02 -0.95
N SER A 351 -21.80 0.29 -2.07
CA SER A 351 -22.76 0.29 -3.19
C SER A 351 -24.11 -0.28 -2.80
N LYS A 352 -24.17 -1.33 -1.96
CA LYS A 352 -25.45 -1.88 -1.43
C LYS A 352 -26.20 -0.87 -0.58
N LEU A 353 -25.49 -0.19 0.32
CA LEU A 353 -26.08 0.83 1.17
C LEU A 353 -26.62 2.01 0.37
N ALA A 354 -25.83 2.51 -0.60
CA ALA A 354 -26.25 3.57 -1.50
C ALA A 354 -27.47 3.16 -2.34
N PHE A 355 -27.45 1.97 -2.92
CA PHE A 355 -28.58 1.42 -3.68
C PHE A 355 -29.86 1.37 -2.86
N ALA A 356 -29.81 0.83 -1.63
CA ALA A 356 -30.96 0.75 -0.74
C ALA A 356 -31.49 2.14 -0.33
N LYS A 357 -30.59 3.10 -0.06
CA LYS A 357 -30.94 4.51 0.20
C LYS A 357 -31.69 5.12 -0.99
N LEU A 358 -31.14 4.96 -2.20
CA LEU A 358 -31.72 5.51 -3.42
C LEU A 358 -33.07 4.91 -3.78
N GLN A 359 -33.27 3.61 -3.56
CA GLN A 359 -34.59 2.98 -3.73
C GLN A 359 -35.65 3.64 -2.83
N ARG A 360 -35.32 3.95 -1.56
CA ARG A 360 -36.23 4.65 -0.65
C ARG A 360 -36.53 6.07 -1.12
N LEU A 361 -35.49 6.82 -1.54
CA LEU A 361 -35.66 8.21 -2.02
C LEU A 361 -36.49 8.30 -3.31
N LEU A 362 -36.48 7.27 -4.13
CA LEU A 362 -37.23 7.19 -5.38
C LEU A 362 -38.64 6.61 -5.21
N ASP A 363 -38.97 6.06 -4.03
CA ASP A 363 -40.31 5.56 -3.73
C ASP A 363 -41.31 6.71 -3.74
N PRO A 364 -42.42 6.62 -4.50
CA PRO A 364 -43.46 7.66 -4.55
C PRO A 364 -44.12 7.96 -3.21
N SER A 365 -44.11 7.02 -2.26
CA SER A 365 -44.67 7.19 -0.92
C SER A 365 -43.72 7.90 0.07
N TYR A 366 -42.47 8.10 -0.30
CA TYR A 366 -41.46 8.73 0.55
C TYR A 366 -41.76 10.22 0.74
N LYS A 367 -42.07 10.62 1.94
CA LYS A 367 -42.22 12.02 2.34
C LYS A 367 -40.89 12.56 2.82
N PHE A 368 -40.47 13.60 2.21
CA PHE A 368 -39.23 14.29 2.56
C PHE A 368 -39.52 15.31 3.68
N GLU A 369 -38.75 15.27 4.74
CA GLU A 369 -38.70 16.34 5.73
C GLU A 369 -37.72 17.40 5.26
N PHE A 370 -38.20 18.65 5.10
CA PHE A 370 -37.33 19.76 4.72
C PHE A 370 -36.69 20.35 5.97
N ALA A 371 -35.36 20.41 6.00
CA ALA A 371 -34.67 21.22 6.97
C ALA A 371 -34.99 22.70 6.69
N ASP A 372 -35.32 23.47 7.73
CA ASP A 372 -35.53 24.92 7.60
C ASP A 372 -34.18 25.57 7.22
N PRO A 373 -34.07 26.27 6.09
CA PRO A 373 -32.81 26.89 5.67
C PRO A 373 -32.32 27.96 6.67
N THR A 374 -33.14 28.41 7.59
CA THR A 374 -32.73 29.34 8.68
C THR A 374 -32.04 28.62 9.82
N THR A 375 -32.18 27.28 9.95
CA THR A 375 -31.51 26.43 10.95
C THR A 375 -30.23 25.78 10.41
N ALA A 376 -29.97 25.88 9.12
CA ALA A 376 -28.82 25.23 8.44
C ALA A 376 -27.42 25.77 8.84
N GLY A 377 -27.35 26.67 9.85
CA GLY A 377 -26.08 27.13 10.41
C GLY A 377 -25.40 26.20 11.41
N SER A 378 -25.99 25.05 11.74
CA SER A 378 -25.51 24.12 12.76
C SER A 378 -25.32 22.66 12.28
N GLU A 379 -25.49 22.38 10.99
CA GLU A 379 -25.26 21.03 10.51
C GLU A 379 -23.79 20.70 10.43
N THR A 380 -23.46 19.60 11.07
CA THR A 380 -22.17 18.92 10.93
C THR A 380 -21.80 18.75 9.45
N PRO A 381 -20.57 19.09 9.07
CA PRO A 381 -20.11 18.84 7.70
C PRO A 381 -20.40 17.38 7.33
N VAL A 382 -20.93 17.15 6.14
CA VAL A 382 -21.00 15.80 5.57
C VAL A 382 -19.63 15.17 5.79
N PRO A 383 -19.53 14.03 6.47
CA PRO A 383 -18.25 13.43 6.71
C PRO A 383 -17.54 13.27 5.35
N PRO A 384 -16.27 13.63 5.26
CA PRO A 384 -15.54 13.45 4.01
C PRO A 384 -15.70 12.00 3.56
N PRO A 385 -15.81 11.74 2.25
CA PRO A 385 -15.86 10.39 1.76
C PRO A 385 -14.71 9.60 2.40
N PRO A 386 -14.93 8.34 2.78
CA PRO A 386 -13.87 7.54 3.35
C PRO A 386 -12.67 7.59 2.42
N PRO A 387 -11.46 7.66 2.96
CA PRO A 387 -10.25 7.72 2.15
C PRO A 387 -10.26 6.58 1.14
N ALA A 388 -9.77 6.87 -0.06
CA ALA A 388 -9.49 5.84 -1.05
C ALA A 388 -8.69 4.71 -0.37
N PRO A 389 -8.86 3.45 -0.80
CA PRO A 389 -8.09 2.36 -0.24
C PRO A 389 -6.62 2.74 -0.28
N THR A 390 -5.99 2.75 0.89
CA THR A 390 -4.55 2.93 0.99
C THR A 390 -3.91 1.87 0.12
N PRO A 391 -2.97 2.20 -0.76
CA PRO A 391 -2.27 1.20 -1.53
C PRO A 391 -1.74 0.15 -0.55
N PRO A 392 -1.96 -1.15 -0.79
CA PRO A 392 -1.40 -2.16 0.08
C PRO A 392 0.10 -1.90 0.23
N VAL A 393 0.57 -1.94 1.45
CA VAL A 393 2.01 -1.91 1.77
C VAL A 393 2.70 -3.17 1.20
N GLU A 394 1.90 -4.13 0.80
CA GLU A 394 2.33 -5.35 0.13
C GLU A 394 2.90 -5.07 -1.28
N ARG A 395 4.16 -4.69 -1.34
CA ARG A 395 4.99 -5.46 -2.25
C ARG A 395 4.99 -6.85 -1.61
N GLY A 396 4.27 -7.80 -2.19
CA GLY A 396 4.26 -9.18 -1.74
C GLY A 396 5.68 -9.71 -1.72
N GLY A 397 6.43 -9.28 -0.71
CA GLY A 397 7.64 -9.92 -0.32
C GLY A 397 7.20 -11.26 0.20
N THR A 398 7.08 -12.25 -0.69
CA THR A 398 7.37 -13.60 -0.25
C THR A 398 8.57 -13.46 0.65
N PRO A 399 8.53 -13.93 1.92
CA PRO A 399 9.69 -13.88 2.80
C PRO A 399 10.89 -14.27 1.96
N ALA A 400 11.94 -13.44 1.95
CA ALA A 400 13.05 -13.62 1.01
C ALA A 400 13.48 -15.08 1.12
N GLN A 401 13.04 -15.89 0.17
CA GLN A 401 13.41 -17.29 0.12
C GLN A 401 14.90 -17.31 -0.15
N ASP A 402 15.61 -18.12 0.63
CA ASP A 402 17.01 -18.39 0.43
C ASP A 402 17.27 -18.65 -1.08
N LYS A 403 17.89 -17.68 -1.75
CA LYS A 403 18.40 -17.86 -3.10
C LYS A 403 19.71 -18.61 -3.01
N THR A 404 19.67 -19.87 -2.51
CA THR A 404 20.78 -20.79 -2.65
C THR A 404 21.08 -20.94 -4.15
N PRO A 405 22.33 -20.82 -4.58
CA PRO A 405 22.68 -21.02 -5.98
C PRO A 405 22.23 -22.41 -6.46
N PRO A 406 21.79 -22.56 -7.72
CA PRO A 406 21.19 -23.81 -8.23
C PRO A 406 22.09 -25.06 -8.16
N SER A 407 23.34 -24.95 -7.76
CA SER A 407 24.28 -26.07 -7.62
C SER A 407 24.12 -26.93 -6.36
N MET A 408 23.23 -26.58 -5.44
CA MET A 408 23.00 -27.36 -4.20
C MET A 408 21.58 -27.95 -4.08
N ARG A 409 20.83 -28.06 -5.16
CA ARG A 409 19.56 -28.80 -5.14
C ARG A 409 19.79 -30.26 -5.45
N ASP A 410 19.33 -31.12 -4.54
CA ASP A 410 19.34 -32.57 -4.71
C ASP A 410 18.59 -32.95 -6.01
N PRO A 411 19.10 -33.84 -6.89
CA PRO A 411 18.46 -34.19 -8.17
C PRO A 411 17.09 -34.85 -8.08
N LYS A 412 16.59 -35.10 -6.86
CA LYS A 412 15.27 -35.75 -6.64
C LYS A 412 14.10 -34.77 -6.55
N ASP A 413 14.33 -33.43 -6.46
CA ASP A 413 13.27 -32.42 -6.36
C ASP A 413 12.82 -31.79 -7.68
N GLN A 414 13.14 -32.42 -8.83
CA GLN A 414 12.56 -32.05 -10.11
C GLN A 414 11.15 -32.62 -10.25
N GLY A 415 10.21 -32.11 -9.49
CA GLY A 415 8.79 -32.32 -9.69
C GLY A 415 8.36 -31.74 -11.04
N ALA A 416 7.62 -32.52 -11.81
CA ALA A 416 7.09 -32.15 -13.10
C ALA A 416 6.29 -30.83 -13.04
N PRO A 417 6.34 -29.99 -14.10
CA PRO A 417 5.58 -28.74 -14.11
C PRO A 417 4.08 -29.03 -14.04
N ALA A 418 3.39 -28.33 -13.13
CA ALA A 418 1.95 -28.38 -13.01
C ALA A 418 1.29 -27.95 -14.34
N PRO A 419 0.23 -28.62 -14.80
CA PRO A 419 -0.46 -28.23 -16.01
C PRO A 419 -1.14 -26.87 -15.81
N GLY A 420 -0.83 -25.92 -16.70
CA GLY A 420 -1.44 -24.59 -16.73
C GLY A 420 -2.96 -24.68 -16.94
N PRO A 421 -3.74 -23.70 -16.45
CA PRO A 421 -5.18 -23.69 -16.60
C PRO A 421 -5.56 -23.62 -18.08
N ALA A 422 -6.44 -24.55 -18.49
CA ALA A 422 -7.00 -24.63 -19.83
C ALA A 422 -7.75 -23.33 -20.17
N ARG A 423 -7.38 -22.71 -21.31
CA ARG A 423 -8.18 -21.70 -21.98
C ARG A 423 -9.50 -22.31 -22.40
N GLN A 424 -10.60 -21.88 -21.82
CA GLN A 424 -11.91 -22.00 -22.45
C GLN A 424 -12.22 -20.69 -23.19
N ILE A 425 -12.33 -20.82 -24.48
CA ILE A 425 -12.88 -19.85 -25.43
C ILE A 425 -14.40 -19.99 -25.33
N LEU A 426 -15.09 -18.91 -24.96
CA LEU A 426 -16.39 -18.51 -25.52
C LEU A 426 -16.62 -17.03 -25.20
#